data_e951bfa50c63f237c782b45ef9269bcc
#
_entry.id   e951bfa50c63f237c782b45ef9269bcc
#
_cell.length_a   1.000
_cell.length_b   1.000
_cell.length_c   1.000
_cell.angle_alpha   90.00
_cell.angle_beta   90.00
_cell.angle_gamma   90.00
#
_symmetry.space_group_name_H-M   'P 1'
#
loop_
_entity.id
_entity.type
_entity.pdbx_description
1 polymer ?
#
loop_
_entity_poly.entity_id
_entity_poly.type
_entity_poly.pdbx_seq_one_letter_code
_entity_poly.pdbx_strand_id
1 'polypeptide(L)' 'MSVIEPAFQTFREQTIVAERFGGEAPWLDAYGAESISEFFAVACEAYFVNRARFKDEFSALCALFDAFFKPGRA' A
#
# COMPACT_ATOMS: atom_id res chain seq x y z
N MET A 1 4.90 -13.94 9.96
CA MET A 1 5.53 -13.19 8.91
C MET A 1 4.54 -12.34 8.18
N SER A 2 5.01 -11.27 7.69
CA SER A 2 4.06 -10.40 7.02
C SER A 2 4.79 -9.48 6.07
N VAL A 3 4.36 -9.49 4.82
CA VAL A 3 4.83 -8.51 3.85
C VAL A 3 4.19 -7.17 4.11
N ILE A 4 3.01 -7.18 4.73
CA ILE A 4 2.26 -5.94 4.93
C ILE A 4 2.88 -5.04 5.99
N GLU A 5 3.49 -5.62 7.03
CA GLU A 5 4.09 -4.81 8.09
C GLU A 5 5.25 -3.95 7.59
N PRO A 6 6.24 -4.52 6.88
CA PRO A 6 7.30 -3.68 6.32
C PRO A 6 6.79 -2.65 5.32
N ALA A 7 5.79 -3.03 4.51
CA ALA A 7 5.21 -2.10 3.56
C ALA A 7 4.52 -0.94 4.28
N PHE A 8 3.82 -1.24 5.36
CA PHE A 8 3.16 -0.22 6.17
C PHE A 8 4.18 0.73 6.78
N GLN A 9 5.26 0.20 7.34
CA GLN A 9 6.28 1.03 7.96
C GLN A 9 6.93 1.97 6.95
N THR A 10 7.25 1.44 5.77
CA THR A 10 7.84 2.26 4.72
C THR A 10 6.86 3.37 4.29
N PHE A 11 5.61 3.01 4.09
CA PHE A 11 4.59 3.97 3.69
C PHE A 11 4.40 5.04 4.76
N ARG A 12 4.38 4.63 6.02
CA ARG A 12 4.21 5.56 7.12
C ARG A 12 5.36 6.56 7.18
N GLU A 13 6.58 6.06 7.01
CA GLU A 13 7.75 6.93 7.02
C GLU A 13 7.71 7.91 5.86
N GLN A 14 7.33 7.45 4.67
CA GLN A 14 7.23 8.32 3.51
C GLN A 14 6.18 9.41 3.74
N THR A 15 5.07 9.05 4.35
CA THR A 15 4.01 10.01 4.64
C THR A 15 4.49 11.06 5.64
N ILE A 16 5.19 10.64 6.68
CA ILE A 16 5.71 11.55 7.69
C ILE A 16 6.71 12.52 7.07
N VAL A 17 7.61 11.99 6.24
CA VAL A 17 8.62 12.83 5.58
C VAL A 17 7.96 13.86 4.68
N ALA A 18 6.95 13.43 3.91
CA ALA A 18 6.26 14.36 3.01
C ALA A 18 5.57 15.48 3.80
N GLU A 19 4.96 15.13 4.93
CA GLU A 19 4.27 16.13 5.76
C GLU A 19 5.24 17.11 6.42
N ARG A 20 6.39 16.59 6.89
CA ARG A 20 7.34 17.43 7.63
C ARG A 20 8.22 18.28 6.73
N PHE A 21 8.64 17.72 5.61
CA PHE A 21 9.64 18.37 4.77
C PHE A 21 9.08 18.84 3.44
N GLY A 22 7.78 18.69 3.23
CA GLY A 22 7.15 19.20 2.03
C GLY A 22 7.44 18.40 0.79
N GLY A 23 7.81 17.14 0.93
CA GLY A 23 8.07 16.29 -0.21
C GLY A 23 6.79 15.87 -0.90
N GLU A 24 6.95 15.10 -1.97
CA GLU A 24 5.81 14.63 -2.73
C GLU A 24 5.02 13.61 -1.91
N ALA A 25 3.71 13.78 -1.88
CA ALA A 25 2.84 12.88 -1.13
C ALA A 25 2.84 11.48 -1.76
N PRO A 26 2.75 10.42 -0.93
CA PRO A 26 2.64 9.07 -1.48
C PRO A 26 1.40 8.92 -2.35
N TRP A 27 1.46 7.94 -3.25
CA TRP A 27 0.33 7.67 -4.12
C TRP A 27 -0.90 7.22 -3.36
N LEU A 28 -0.70 6.39 -2.32
CA LEU A 28 -1.81 5.93 -1.51
C LEU A 28 -2.31 7.04 -0.60
N ASP A 29 -3.58 6.94 -0.21
CA ASP A 29 -4.18 7.86 0.74
C ASP A 29 -3.38 7.88 2.04
N ALA A 30 -3.01 9.08 2.48
CA ALA A 30 -2.22 9.24 3.69
C ALA A 30 -2.92 8.69 4.93
N TYR A 31 -4.24 8.53 4.87
CA TYR A 31 -4.99 7.91 5.95
C TYR A 31 -4.46 6.52 6.28
N GLY A 32 -3.88 5.85 5.30
CA GLY A 32 -3.30 4.54 5.51
C GLY A 32 -2.11 4.52 6.45
N ALA A 33 -1.55 5.68 6.78
CA ALA A 33 -0.44 5.76 7.73
C ALA A 33 -0.91 5.76 9.19
N GLU A 34 -2.22 5.86 9.42
CA GLU A 34 -2.77 5.93 10.77
C GLU A 34 -2.57 4.64 11.53
N SER A 35 -2.80 3.52 10.88
CA SER A 35 -2.62 2.22 11.50
C SER A 35 -2.51 1.17 10.42
N ILE A 36 -2.05 -0.03 10.81
CA ILE A 36 -1.90 -1.10 9.84
C ILE A 36 -3.27 -1.54 9.30
N SER A 37 -4.32 -1.43 10.11
CA SER A 37 -5.68 -1.74 9.65
C SER A 37 -6.13 -0.78 8.56
N GLU A 38 -5.86 0.51 8.75
CA GLU A 38 -6.22 1.50 7.75
C GLU A 38 -5.36 1.33 6.49
N PHE A 39 -4.09 1.01 6.68
CA PHE A 39 -3.20 0.76 5.55
C PHE A 39 -3.72 -0.40 4.71
N PHE A 40 -4.13 -1.47 5.37
CA PHE A 40 -4.66 -2.64 4.67
C PHE A 40 -5.89 -2.26 3.84
N ALA A 41 -6.78 -1.48 4.43
CA ALA A 41 -8.00 -1.07 3.74
C ALA A 41 -7.70 -0.22 2.50
N VAL A 42 -6.80 0.78 2.65
CA VAL A 42 -6.43 1.64 1.52
C VAL A 42 -5.70 0.85 0.46
N ALA A 43 -4.84 -0.08 0.90
CA ALA A 43 -4.07 -0.89 -0.04
C ALA A 43 -4.98 -1.82 -0.84
N CYS A 44 -5.96 -2.43 -0.18
CA CYS A 44 -6.92 -3.28 -0.87
C CYS A 44 -7.69 -2.49 -1.92
N GLU A 45 -8.14 -1.30 -1.57
CA GLU A 45 -8.87 -0.46 -2.51
C GLU A 45 -8.00 -0.13 -3.71
N ALA A 46 -6.75 0.28 -3.45
CA ALA A 46 -5.84 0.63 -4.53
C ALA A 46 -5.54 -0.58 -5.42
N TYR A 47 -5.42 -1.74 -4.81
CA TYR A 47 -5.16 -2.97 -5.55
C TYR A 47 -6.28 -3.26 -6.56
N PHE A 48 -7.53 -3.07 -6.16
CA PHE A 48 -8.66 -3.36 -7.04
C PHE A 48 -8.92 -2.25 -8.04
N VAL A 49 -8.61 -1.01 -7.67
CA VAL A 49 -8.87 0.14 -8.54
C VAL A 49 -7.79 0.27 -9.61
N ASN A 50 -6.53 0.09 -9.25
CA ASN A 50 -5.43 0.26 -10.19
C ASN A 50 -4.29 -0.69 -9.84
N ARG A 51 -4.48 -1.96 -10.21
CA ARG A 51 -3.54 -3.00 -9.87
C ARG A 51 -2.16 -2.75 -10.49
N ALA A 52 -2.11 -2.23 -11.70
CA ALA A 52 -0.83 -2.00 -12.37
C ALA A 52 0.02 -1.00 -11.59
N ARG A 53 -0.58 0.10 -11.16
CA ARG A 53 0.13 1.10 -10.36
C ARG A 53 0.49 0.53 -9.00
N PHE A 54 -0.42 -0.23 -8.40
CA PHE A 54 -0.16 -0.85 -7.10
C PHE A 54 1.01 -1.81 -7.18
N LYS A 55 1.11 -2.57 -8.27
CA LYS A 55 2.21 -3.50 -8.46
C LYS A 55 3.54 -2.75 -8.56
N ASP A 56 3.54 -1.61 -9.24
CA ASP A 56 4.75 -0.80 -9.38
C ASP A 56 5.20 -0.25 -8.03
N GLU A 57 4.25 0.19 -7.21
CA GLU A 57 4.57 0.84 -5.93
C GLU A 57 4.84 -0.18 -4.83
N PHE A 58 4.15 -1.32 -4.85
CA PHE A 58 4.20 -2.31 -3.79
C PHE A 58 4.26 -3.71 -4.38
N SER A 59 5.35 -4.02 -5.09
CA SER A 59 5.43 -5.28 -5.83
C SER A 59 5.27 -6.51 -4.93
N ALA A 60 5.93 -6.54 -3.78
CA ALA A 60 5.83 -7.67 -2.87
C ALA A 60 4.43 -7.80 -2.29
N LEU A 61 3.82 -6.67 -1.94
CA LEU A 61 2.47 -6.68 -1.38
C LEU A 61 1.46 -7.06 -2.46
N CYS A 62 1.69 -6.63 -3.69
CA CYS A 62 0.82 -7.01 -4.80
C CYS A 62 0.86 -8.53 -5.03
N ALA A 63 2.05 -9.12 -4.94
CA ALA A 63 2.18 -10.56 -5.10
C ALA A 63 1.41 -11.29 -4.00
N LEU A 64 1.47 -10.78 -2.78
CA LEU A 64 0.72 -11.35 -1.67
C LEU A 64 -0.79 -11.26 -1.92
N PHE A 65 -1.25 -10.11 -2.37
CA PHE A 65 -2.67 -9.90 -2.66
C PHE A 65 -3.11 -10.78 -3.83
N ASP A 66 -2.27 -10.94 -4.84
CA ASP A 66 -2.58 -11.83 -5.97
C ASP A 66 -2.82 -13.26 -5.47
N ALA A 67 -1.96 -13.73 -4.57
CA ALA A 67 -2.11 -15.08 -4.03
C ALA A 67 -3.37 -15.20 -3.18
N PHE A 68 -3.71 -14.13 -2.47
CA PHE A 68 -4.84 -14.13 -1.56
C PHE A 68 -6.17 -13.96 -2.29
N PHE A 69 -6.24 -13.00 -3.21
CA PHE A 69 -7.47 -12.68 -3.93
C PHE A 69 -7.58 -13.39 -5.26
N LYS A 70 -6.48 -13.85 -5.81
CA LYS A 70 -6.41 -14.60 -7.07
C LYS A 70 -7.16 -13.87 -8.19
N PRO A 71 -6.78 -12.63 -8.50
CA PRO A 71 -7.45 -11.90 -9.57
C PRO A 71 -7.23 -12.60 -10.90
N GLY A 72 -8.21 -12.50 -11.78
CA GLY A 72 -8.12 -13.11 -13.09
C GLY A 72 -8.48 -14.57 -13.12
N ARG A 73 -8.83 -15.16 -12.02
CA ARG A 73 -9.31 -16.54 -12.01
C ARG A 73 -10.81 -16.56 -12.24
N ALA A 74 -11.18 -17.46 -13.07
CA ALA A 74 -12.59 -17.63 -13.36
C ALA A 74 -13.29 -18.38 -12.23
#